data_a5cf342bf3f173044b98b0c00d08e5ff
#
_entry.id   a5cf342bf3f173044b98b0c00d08e5ff
#
_cell.length_a   1.000
_cell.length_b   1.000
_cell.length_c   1.000
_cell.angle_alpha   90.00
_cell.angle_beta   90.00
_cell.angle_gamma   90.00
#
_symmetry.space_group_name_H-M   'P 1'
#
loop_
_entity.id
_entity.type
_entity.pdbx_description
1 polymer ?
#
loop_
_entity_poly.entity_id
_entity_poly.type
_entity_poly.pdbx_seq_one_letter_code
_entity_poly.pdbx_strand_id
1 'polypeptide(L)'
;MYDKLQSLFPVHACKEYLDILPQLEKHCGCRADNIPQVRDISEFLEETTGWRMRPVAGLLSARNFLNGLAFKTFFSTQYIRHHSMPLYTPEPDICHELMGHAPMFGDPKFAEFSHQIGLASLGKFCVLCNILHVLFLPR
;
A
#
# COMPACT_ATOMS: atom_id res chain seq x y z
N MET A 1 14.60 -5.38 9.23
CA MET A 1 13.14 -5.52 9.04
C MET A 1 12.84 -6.22 7.71
N TYR A 2 13.35 -5.73 6.58
CA TYR A 2 13.17 -6.30 5.24
C TYR A 2 13.48 -7.80 5.21
N ASP A 3 14.67 -8.23 5.61
CA ASP A 3 15.08 -9.65 5.59
C ASP A 3 14.16 -10.54 6.44
N LYS A 4 13.67 -10.00 7.57
CA LYS A 4 12.70 -10.72 8.40
C LYS A 4 11.38 -10.94 7.68
N LEU A 5 10.87 -9.93 6.97
CA LEU A 5 9.65 -10.06 6.16
C LEU A 5 9.87 -11.02 4.98
N GLN A 6 10.98 -10.90 4.27
CA GLN A 6 11.35 -11.82 3.18
C GLN A 6 11.36 -13.28 3.64
N SER A 7 11.80 -13.57 4.86
CA SER A 7 11.78 -14.93 5.40
C SER A 7 10.37 -15.46 5.71
N LEU A 8 9.39 -14.57 5.88
CA LEU A 8 8.01 -14.93 6.22
C LEU A 8 7.11 -15.02 4.98
N PHE A 9 7.38 -14.24 3.93
CA PHE A 9 6.54 -14.17 2.74
C PHE A 9 6.24 -15.53 2.09
N PRO A 10 7.19 -16.45 1.90
CA PRO A 10 6.90 -17.73 1.25
C PRO A 10 5.85 -18.59 1.96
N VAL A 11 5.66 -18.36 3.26
CA VAL A 11 4.71 -19.15 4.09
C VAL A 11 3.42 -18.40 4.36
N HIS A 12 3.48 -17.07 4.43
CA HIS A 12 2.37 -16.26 4.95
C HIS A 12 1.74 -15.30 3.92
N ALA A 13 2.44 -14.96 2.86
CA ALA A 13 1.90 -14.08 1.82
C ALA A 13 1.02 -14.84 0.84
N CYS A 14 0.00 -14.18 0.30
CA CYS A 14 -0.81 -14.74 -0.77
C CYS A 14 -0.03 -14.82 -2.09
N LYS A 15 -0.53 -15.62 -3.01
CA LYS A 15 0.12 -15.84 -4.31
C LYS A 15 0.26 -14.53 -5.09
N GLU A 16 -0.78 -13.71 -5.12
CA GLU A 16 -0.81 -12.43 -5.83
C GLU A 16 0.29 -11.49 -5.34
N TYR A 17 0.54 -11.45 -4.03
CA TYR A 17 1.64 -10.69 -3.45
C TYR A 17 3.01 -11.21 -3.91
N LEU A 18 3.18 -12.54 -3.87
CA LEU A 18 4.43 -13.21 -4.27
C LEU A 18 4.73 -13.07 -5.77
N ASP A 19 3.71 -12.93 -6.61
CA ASP A 19 3.86 -12.73 -8.05
C ASP A 19 4.31 -11.29 -8.39
N ILE A 20 3.91 -10.30 -7.58
CA ILE A 20 4.21 -8.88 -7.82
C ILE A 20 5.51 -8.42 -7.14
N LEU A 21 5.81 -8.91 -5.94
CA LEU A 21 6.97 -8.44 -5.17
C LEU A 21 8.30 -8.49 -5.96
N PRO A 22 8.64 -9.56 -6.69
CA PRO A 22 9.87 -9.59 -7.50
C PRO A 22 9.90 -8.55 -8.63
N GLN A 23 8.75 -8.13 -9.10
CA GLN A 23 8.65 -7.09 -10.12
C GLN A 23 8.98 -5.71 -9.52
N LEU A 24 8.48 -5.41 -8.31
CA LEU A 24 8.85 -4.21 -7.55
C LEU A 24 10.35 -4.18 -7.22
N GLU A 25 10.91 -5.31 -6.83
CA GLU A 25 12.35 -5.44 -6.58
C GLU A 25 13.17 -5.10 -7.84
N LYS A 26 12.77 -5.66 -8.98
CA LYS A 26 13.46 -5.48 -10.26
C LYS A 26 13.29 -4.06 -10.83
N HIS A 27 12.07 -3.51 -10.82
CA HIS A 27 11.76 -2.27 -11.52
C HIS A 27 11.92 -1.02 -10.64
N CYS A 28 11.66 -1.14 -9.34
CA CYS A 28 11.71 -0.02 -8.42
C CYS A 28 12.92 -0.06 -7.46
N GLY A 29 13.72 -1.13 -7.52
CA GLY A 29 14.90 -1.27 -6.67
C GLY A 29 14.58 -1.51 -5.20
N CYS A 30 13.46 -2.16 -4.88
CA CYS A 30 13.07 -2.51 -3.53
C CYS A 30 14.02 -3.61 -2.99
N ARG A 31 14.90 -3.28 -2.03
CA ARG A 31 15.93 -4.19 -1.50
C ARG A 31 16.25 -3.87 -0.04
N ALA A 32 16.94 -4.77 0.64
CA ALA A 32 17.36 -4.59 2.02
C ALA A 32 18.20 -3.33 2.27
N ASP A 33 18.98 -2.92 1.29
CA ASP A 33 19.89 -1.76 1.30
C ASP A 33 19.32 -0.52 0.58
N ASN A 34 18.11 -0.61 0.03
CA ASN A 34 17.51 0.49 -0.72
C ASN A 34 15.99 0.56 -0.53
N ILE A 35 15.52 1.71 -0.07
CA ILE A 35 14.09 2.04 -0.02
C ILE A 35 13.77 2.81 -1.31
N PRO A 36 12.90 2.26 -2.19
CA PRO A 36 12.54 2.92 -3.44
C PRO A 36 11.82 4.25 -3.19
N GLN A 37 11.93 5.15 -4.14
CA GLN A 37 11.14 6.38 -4.11
C GLN A 37 9.67 6.08 -4.40
N VAL A 38 8.76 6.79 -3.75
CA VAL A 38 7.31 6.68 -3.99
C VAL A 38 6.97 6.92 -5.46
N ARG A 39 7.74 7.79 -6.14
CA ARG A 39 7.60 8.05 -7.58
C ARG A 39 7.81 6.80 -8.41
N ASP A 40 8.88 6.05 -8.16
CA ASP A 40 9.25 4.89 -8.97
C ASP A 40 8.20 3.77 -8.81
N ILE A 41 7.71 3.59 -7.58
CA ILE A 41 6.58 2.68 -7.32
C ILE A 41 5.29 3.17 -8.02
N SER A 42 5.02 4.47 -7.99
CA SER A 42 3.84 5.03 -8.64
C SER A 42 3.86 4.83 -10.15
N GLU A 43 5.01 5.04 -10.80
CA GLU A 43 5.19 4.80 -12.24
C GLU A 43 4.95 3.33 -12.58
N PHE A 44 5.53 2.40 -11.82
CA PHE A 44 5.29 0.97 -11.98
C PHE A 44 3.80 0.58 -11.85
N LEU A 45 3.12 1.09 -10.84
CA LEU A 45 1.69 0.80 -10.63
C LEU A 45 0.81 1.43 -11.71
N GLU A 46 1.18 2.61 -12.21
CA GLU A 46 0.45 3.27 -13.30
C GLU A 46 0.52 2.45 -14.59
N GLU A 47 1.68 1.90 -14.90
CA GLU A 47 1.88 1.01 -16.06
C GLU A 47 1.17 -0.35 -15.90
N THR A 48 1.13 -0.88 -14.68
CA THR A 48 0.60 -2.24 -14.42
C THR A 48 -0.91 -2.28 -14.29
N THR A 49 -1.50 -1.38 -13.48
CA THR A 49 -2.92 -1.41 -13.11
C THR A 49 -3.63 -0.06 -13.26
N GLY A 50 -2.90 0.99 -13.64
CA GLY A 50 -3.41 2.36 -13.73
C GLY A 50 -3.52 3.05 -12.36
N TRP A 51 -2.93 2.49 -11.31
CA TRP A 51 -2.89 3.07 -9.97
C TRP A 51 -1.72 4.00 -9.79
N ARG A 52 -1.87 4.96 -8.89
CA ARG A 52 -0.83 5.92 -8.53
C ARG A 52 -0.62 5.96 -7.04
N MET A 53 0.62 6.14 -6.62
CA MET A 53 0.94 6.49 -5.24
C MET A 53 1.18 8.00 -5.12
N ARG A 54 0.64 8.60 -4.06
CA ARG A 54 0.86 10.02 -3.76
C ARG A 54 1.34 10.19 -2.33
N PRO A 55 2.45 10.90 -2.12
CA PRO A 55 2.95 11.16 -0.78
C PRO A 55 2.03 12.09 -0.01
N VAL A 56 1.86 11.81 1.29
CA VAL A 56 1.11 12.65 2.23
C VAL A 56 1.92 12.90 3.50
N ALA A 57 1.67 14.03 4.14
CA ALA A 57 2.45 14.49 5.29
C ALA A 57 1.98 13.92 6.64
N GLY A 58 1.00 13.04 6.67
CA GLY A 58 0.45 12.51 7.93
C GLY A 58 -0.77 11.65 7.74
N LEU A 59 -1.48 11.37 8.83
CA LEU A 59 -2.68 10.55 8.82
C LEU A 59 -3.82 11.22 8.05
N LEU A 60 -4.48 10.44 7.23
CA LEU A 60 -5.67 10.86 6.48
C LEU A 60 -6.95 10.47 7.22
N SER A 61 -8.01 11.24 7.03
CA SER A 61 -9.35 10.79 7.39
C SER A 61 -9.75 9.59 6.54
N ALA A 62 -10.61 8.71 7.08
CA ALA A 62 -11.17 7.58 6.32
C ALA A 62 -11.79 8.03 5.00
N ARG A 63 -12.47 9.18 4.98
CA ARG A 63 -13.05 9.77 3.78
C ARG A 63 -12.00 10.07 2.72
N ASN A 64 -10.93 10.77 3.08
CA ASN A 64 -9.90 11.16 2.13
C ASN A 64 -9.17 9.94 1.58
N PHE A 65 -8.92 8.94 2.43
CA PHE A 65 -8.33 7.67 2.02
C PHE A 65 -9.22 6.95 0.99
N LEU A 66 -10.51 6.75 1.30
CA LEU A 66 -11.45 6.07 0.40
C LEU A 66 -11.71 6.87 -0.89
N ASN A 67 -11.75 8.20 -0.81
CA ASN A 67 -11.81 9.04 -2.01
C ASN A 67 -10.58 8.83 -2.91
N GLY A 68 -9.40 8.68 -2.34
CA GLY A 68 -8.19 8.31 -3.10
C GLY A 68 -8.40 7.03 -3.90
N LEU A 69 -8.93 5.99 -3.27
CA LEU A 69 -9.21 4.71 -3.95
C LEU A 69 -10.18 4.86 -5.12
N ALA A 70 -11.20 5.74 -4.98
CA ALA A 70 -12.15 6.03 -6.07
C ALA A 70 -11.48 6.65 -7.31
N PHE A 71 -10.34 7.29 -7.14
CA PHE A 71 -9.54 7.88 -8.21
C PHE A 71 -8.26 7.08 -8.52
N LYS A 72 -8.24 5.79 -8.14
CA LYS A 72 -7.08 4.90 -8.29
C LYS A 72 -5.78 5.50 -7.73
N THR A 73 -5.92 6.18 -6.59
CA THR A 73 -4.80 6.83 -5.92
C THR A 73 -4.65 6.28 -4.51
N PHE A 74 -3.48 5.73 -4.21
CA PHE A 74 -3.10 5.31 -2.88
C PHE A 74 -2.20 6.37 -2.24
N PHE A 75 -2.61 6.87 -1.07
CA PHE A 75 -1.84 7.85 -0.32
C PHE A 75 -0.85 7.16 0.60
N SER A 76 0.41 7.55 0.51
CA SER A 76 1.52 6.94 1.24
C SER A 76 2.21 7.95 2.15
N THR A 77 2.44 7.56 3.39
CA THR A 77 3.35 8.27 4.28
C THR A 77 4.79 8.12 3.80
N GLN A 78 5.66 9.06 4.19
CA GLN A 78 7.06 9.07 3.74
C GLN A 78 8.08 8.88 4.87
N TYR A 79 7.66 8.90 6.13
CA TYR A 79 8.59 8.67 7.24
C TYR A 79 8.87 7.19 7.44
N ILE A 80 9.99 6.88 8.07
CA ILE A 80 10.41 5.53 8.43
C ILE A 80 10.44 5.38 9.95
N ARG A 81 10.03 4.22 10.45
CA ARG A 81 10.09 3.89 11.88
C ARG A 81 11.50 3.97 12.44
N HIS A 82 11.62 4.22 13.73
CA HIS A 82 12.91 4.33 14.38
C HIS A 82 13.65 2.99 14.39
N HIS A 83 14.95 3.03 14.14
CA HIS A 83 15.80 1.83 14.04
C HIS A 83 15.85 0.97 15.32
N SER A 84 15.60 1.56 16.49
CA SER A 84 15.55 0.83 17.76
C SER A 84 14.32 -0.08 17.90
N MET A 85 13.27 0.15 17.10
CA MET A 85 12.02 -0.63 17.13
C MET A 85 11.63 -1.08 15.71
N PRO A 86 12.43 -1.92 15.05
CA PRO A 86 12.26 -2.21 13.62
C PRO A 86 10.98 -3.00 13.30
N LEU A 87 10.37 -3.65 14.28
CA LEU A 87 9.17 -4.46 14.10
C LEU A 87 7.89 -3.77 14.59
N TYR A 88 7.98 -2.53 15.06
CA TYR A 88 6.83 -1.77 15.54
C TYR A 88 6.87 -0.32 15.08
N THR A 89 5.70 0.21 14.76
CA THR A 89 5.48 1.64 14.53
C THR A 89 4.09 2.02 15.03
N PRO A 90 3.92 3.16 15.73
CA PRO A 90 2.61 3.61 16.21
C PRO A 90 1.69 4.07 15.07
N GLU A 91 2.27 4.48 13.95
CA GLU A 91 1.57 4.96 12.77
C GLU A 91 2.10 4.25 11.51
N PRO A 92 1.30 4.10 10.44
CA PRO A 92 1.79 3.58 9.17
C PRO A 92 3.01 4.36 8.67
N ASP A 93 4.09 3.68 8.40
CA ASP A 93 5.32 4.25 7.87
C ASP A 93 5.59 3.77 6.44
N ILE A 94 6.62 4.27 5.79
CA ILE A 94 6.96 3.89 4.42
C ILE A 94 7.17 2.38 4.25
N CYS A 95 7.66 1.68 5.27
CA CYS A 95 7.80 0.22 5.23
C CYS A 95 6.44 -0.48 5.16
N HIS A 96 5.47 0.01 5.96
CA HIS A 96 4.10 -0.47 5.92
C HIS A 96 3.47 -0.25 4.53
N GLU A 97 3.66 0.93 3.97
CA GLU A 97 3.05 1.31 2.69
C GLU A 97 3.67 0.55 1.51
N LEU A 98 5.00 0.48 1.43
CA LEU A 98 5.68 -0.15 0.30
C LEU A 98 5.66 -1.67 0.34
N MET A 99 5.69 -2.27 1.52
CA MET A 99 5.70 -3.73 1.66
C MET A 99 4.34 -4.33 2.00
N GLY A 100 3.45 -3.53 2.60
CA GLY A 100 2.11 -3.99 2.96
C GLY A 100 1.07 -3.75 1.86
N HIS A 101 1.11 -2.60 1.20
CA HIS A 101 0.06 -2.18 0.26
C HIS A 101 0.50 -2.18 -1.20
N ALA A 102 1.66 -1.61 -1.53
CA ALA A 102 2.06 -1.40 -2.92
C ALA A 102 2.06 -2.69 -3.77
N PRO A 103 2.55 -3.86 -3.30
CA PRO A 103 2.50 -5.07 -4.11
C PRO A 103 1.08 -5.50 -4.47
N MET A 104 0.12 -5.34 -3.55
CA MET A 104 -1.27 -5.72 -3.80
C MET A 104 -1.93 -4.83 -4.85
N PHE A 105 -1.58 -3.55 -4.93
CA PHE A 105 -2.06 -2.66 -6.00
C PHE A 105 -1.48 -2.99 -7.38
N GLY A 106 -0.41 -3.78 -7.44
CA GLY A 106 0.09 -4.37 -8.67
C GLY A 106 -0.74 -5.55 -9.20
N ASP A 107 -1.56 -6.17 -8.36
CA ASP A 107 -2.50 -7.20 -8.80
C ASP A 107 -3.79 -6.58 -9.36
N PRO A 108 -4.19 -6.91 -10.61
CA PRO A 108 -5.36 -6.29 -11.25
C PRO A 108 -6.68 -6.54 -10.52
N LYS A 109 -6.85 -7.70 -9.86
CA LYS A 109 -8.10 -8.03 -9.15
C LYS A 109 -8.22 -7.24 -7.86
N PHE A 110 -7.14 -7.15 -7.08
CA PHE A 110 -7.12 -6.33 -5.88
C PHE A 110 -7.25 -4.84 -6.20
N ALA A 111 -6.57 -4.37 -7.25
CA ALA A 111 -6.65 -3.01 -7.74
C ALA A 111 -8.08 -2.63 -8.13
N GLU A 112 -8.77 -3.46 -8.90
CA GLU A 112 -10.17 -3.22 -9.28
C GLU A 112 -11.11 -3.30 -8.07
N PHE A 113 -10.95 -4.28 -7.19
CA PHE A 113 -11.72 -4.38 -5.94
C PHE A 113 -11.59 -3.13 -5.09
N SER A 114 -10.36 -2.63 -4.92
CA SER A 114 -10.08 -1.39 -4.17
C SER A 114 -10.75 -0.17 -4.81
N HIS A 115 -10.73 -0.08 -6.14
CA HIS A 115 -11.40 0.98 -6.87
C HIS A 115 -12.92 0.96 -6.66
N GLN A 116 -13.55 -0.21 -6.72
CA GLN A 116 -14.99 -0.37 -6.48
C GLN A 116 -15.39 0.02 -5.05
N ILE A 117 -14.57 -0.30 -4.06
CA ILE A 117 -14.77 0.18 -2.68
C ILE A 117 -14.71 1.71 -2.61
N GLY A 118 -13.72 2.31 -3.27
CA GLY A 118 -13.61 3.76 -3.36
C GLY A 118 -14.86 4.40 -3.97
N LEU A 119 -15.32 3.90 -5.11
CA LEU A 119 -16.54 4.39 -5.78
C LEU A 119 -17.77 4.23 -4.89
N ALA A 120 -17.93 3.08 -4.23
CA ALA A 120 -19.05 2.86 -3.31
C ALA A 120 -19.04 3.85 -2.13
N SER A 121 -17.88 4.31 -1.71
CA SER A 121 -17.74 5.29 -0.62
C SER A 121 -18.20 6.69 -0.98
N LEU A 122 -18.17 7.07 -2.26
CA LEU A 122 -18.56 8.42 -2.71
C LEU A 122 -20.07 8.70 -2.54
N GLY A 123 -20.91 7.66 -2.57
CA GLY A 123 -22.37 7.80 -2.53
C GLY A 123 -23.01 7.74 -1.14
N LYS A 124 -22.29 7.31 -0.08
CA LYS A 124 -22.88 7.09 1.26
C LYS A 124 -21.97 7.55 2.38
N PHE A 125 -22.32 8.66 2.96
CA PHE A 125 -21.60 9.26 4.08
C PHE A 125 -21.81 8.50 5.40
N CYS A 126 -20.75 8.33 6.16
CA CYS A 126 -20.63 8.07 7.58
C CYS A 126 -20.43 6.60 8.03
N VAL A 127 -21.39 5.69 7.88
CA VAL A 127 -21.28 4.34 8.48
C VAL A 127 -20.46 3.40 7.61
N LEU A 128 -20.71 3.41 6.31
CA LEU A 128 -20.00 2.54 5.36
C LEU A 128 -18.52 2.91 5.24
N CYS A 129 -18.18 4.20 5.29
CA CYS A 129 -16.80 4.68 5.27
C CYS A 129 -15.97 4.13 6.43
N ASN A 130 -16.53 4.08 7.64
CA ASN A 130 -15.83 3.52 8.80
C ASN A 130 -15.64 2.00 8.69
N ILE A 131 -16.63 1.28 8.19
CA ILE A 131 -16.55 -0.17 7.98
C ILE A 131 -15.49 -0.50 6.91
N LEU A 132 -15.53 0.19 5.78
CA LEU A 132 -14.57 -0.01 4.68
C LEU A 132 -13.15 0.38 5.07
N HIS A 133 -12.98 1.44 5.85
CA HIS A 133 -11.67 1.84 6.36
C HIS A 133 -11.06 0.75 7.26
N VAL A 134 -11.85 0.15 8.14
CA VAL A 134 -11.39 -0.95 9.03
C VAL A 134 -10.99 -2.19 8.22
N LEU A 135 -11.65 -2.47 7.10
CA LEU A 135 -11.31 -3.60 6.23
C LEU A 135 -9.97 -3.41 5.49
N PHE A 136 -9.58 -2.15 5.25
CA PHE A 136 -8.32 -1.80 4.59
C PHE A 136 -7.13 -1.58 5.54
N LEU A 137 -7.37 -1.49 6.85
CA LEU A 137 -6.28 -1.47 7.82
C LEU A 137 -5.80 -2.89 8.08
N PRO A 138 -4.60 -3.27 7.65
CA PRO A 138 -4.06 -4.58 8.02
C PRO A 138 -3.86 -4.61 9.54
N ARG A 139 -4.52 -5.52 10.18
CA ARG A 139 -4.24 -5.89 11.57
C ARG A 139 -2.93 -6.64 11.68
#